data_f0f497da9f7fe4188dcaf3df68d858fb
#
_entry.id   f0f497da9f7fe4188dcaf3df68d858fb
#
_cell.length_a   1.000
_cell.length_b   1.000
_cell.length_c   1.000
_cell.angle_alpha   90.00
_cell.angle_beta   90.00
_cell.angle_gamma   90.00
#
_symmetry.space_group_name_H-M   'P 1'
#
loop_
_entity.id
_entity.type
_entity.pdbx_description
1 polymer ?
#
loop_
_entity_poly.entity_id
_entity_poly.type
_entity_poly.pdbx_seq_one_letter_code
_entity_poly.pdbx_strand_id
1 'polypeptide(L)'
;MYRQIDEDIILKNLDRLEEEAQMNYMSKYEPTLEEINSVYNHIKNFIRERKRIVYGGYAQNALICKQDKGKGFYKPSDLADIEFYTPDPIGDTVDLCDMLEKKGYKHIEGKEGVHNETYKIFVNFHNYCDISYMPENIFNNCPTMEAEDLKMTHPHFMLIDAYRVYNDPMTSYFRLKKTFGRFNTLMKCYPFNDNMIYNKFSYDRFKDDNKINRYIRKHIIHNSKLVVVGHYAFNQLAKMAKAPPTYMIECPFIQVISDNFEEDLKTISNKLKGNFKNIYYKRYSPFFQFLGKSVEFYHNNNLIFRMYDNNHRCTVYRYSEKKKTYFGTYMLQFMYNLIQYNMAIVRKNNFNIMVYGSMLTRMMKMRDKYLETYNMTVMDKGIFQEFTFDCIGKPVDILRESFLDTIKRREQGKHKFIYKPKGQPGKKPVFKFDNTSGEVLS
;
A
#
# COMPACT_ATOMS: atom_id res chain seq x y z
N MET A 1 -18.05 41.21 -19.98
CA MET A 1 -19.27 40.78 -19.29
C MET A 1 -19.28 41.30 -17.87
N TYR A 2 -18.30 41.05 -17.07
CA TYR A 2 -18.13 41.59 -15.71
C TYR A 2 -17.10 42.72 -15.72
N ARG A 3 -17.23 43.68 -14.76
CA ARG A 3 -16.14 44.61 -14.47
C ARG A 3 -15.01 43.82 -13.82
N GLN A 4 -13.75 44.20 -13.98
CA GLN A 4 -12.60 43.48 -13.42
C GLN A 4 -12.73 43.26 -11.91
N ILE A 5 -13.21 44.28 -11.19
CA ILE A 5 -13.41 44.17 -9.73
C ILE A 5 -14.48 43.14 -9.37
N ASP A 6 -15.53 42.96 -10.18
CA ASP A 6 -16.59 41.98 -9.94
C ASP A 6 -16.09 40.57 -10.23
N GLU A 7 -15.25 40.39 -11.27
CA GLU A 7 -14.60 39.11 -11.61
C GLU A 7 -13.70 38.65 -10.47
N ASP A 8 -12.85 39.54 -9.96
CA ASP A 8 -11.95 39.23 -8.84
C ASP A 8 -12.73 38.87 -7.56
N ILE A 9 -13.85 39.58 -7.29
CA ILE A 9 -14.70 39.30 -6.15
C ILE A 9 -15.39 37.93 -6.30
N ILE A 10 -15.92 37.62 -7.48
CA ILE A 10 -16.58 36.35 -7.78
C ILE A 10 -15.57 35.22 -7.61
N LEU A 11 -14.42 35.30 -8.28
CA LEU A 11 -13.37 34.26 -8.21
C LEU A 11 -12.93 33.96 -6.76
N LYS A 12 -12.77 35.03 -5.97
CA LYS A 12 -12.40 34.89 -4.54
C LYS A 12 -13.48 34.22 -3.69
N ASN A 13 -14.74 34.26 -4.09
CA ASN A 13 -15.86 33.73 -3.34
C ASN A 13 -16.46 32.44 -3.92
N LEU A 14 -15.95 31.93 -5.06
CA LEU A 14 -16.53 30.74 -5.69
C LEU A 14 -16.59 29.54 -4.75
N ASP A 15 -15.51 29.20 -4.06
CA ASP A 15 -15.47 28.06 -3.14
C ASP A 15 -16.56 28.17 -2.05
N ARG A 16 -16.76 29.38 -1.50
CA ARG A 16 -17.81 29.63 -0.51
C ARG A 16 -19.21 29.51 -1.11
N LEU A 17 -19.41 30.04 -2.33
CA LEU A 17 -20.69 29.97 -3.02
C LEU A 17 -21.05 28.53 -3.41
N GLU A 18 -20.07 27.74 -3.85
CA GLU A 18 -20.24 26.32 -4.15
C GLU A 18 -20.65 25.53 -2.90
N GLU A 19 -19.98 25.77 -1.78
CA GLU A 19 -20.29 25.11 -0.51
C GLU A 19 -21.71 25.50 -0.02
N GLU A 20 -22.07 26.77 -0.08
CA GLU A 20 -23.40 27.25 0.30
C GLU A 20 -24.49 26.66 -0.61
N ALA A 21 -24.25 26.64 -1.93
CA ALA A 21 -25.16 26.03 -2.89
C ALA A 21 -25.33 24.52 -2.64
N GLN A 22 -24.24 23.82 -2.38
CA GLN A 22 -24.27 22.38 -2.06
C GLN A 22 -25.06 22.10 -0.79
N MET A 23 -24.84 22.86 0.27
CA MET A 23 -25.59 22.70 1.53
C MET A 23 -27.09 22.98 1.35
N ASN A 24 -27.45 24.02 0.57
CA ASN A 24 -28.84 24.31 0.23
C ASN A 24 -29.48 23.20 -0.60
N TYR A 25 -28.73 22.63 -1.57
CA TYR A 25 -29.19 21.48 -2.35
C TYR A 25 -29.47 20.28 -1.45
N MET A 26 -28.50 19.89 -0.59
CA MET A 26 -28.61 18.76 0.31
C MET A 26 -29.70 18.92 1.39
N SER A 27 -30.11 20.13 1.68
CA SER A 27 -31.23 20.39 2.61
C SER A 27 -32.62 20.24 1.98
N LYS A 28 -32.70 20.32 0.64
CA LYS A 28 -33.98 20.38 -0.10
C LYS A 28 -34.27 19.16 -0.97
N TYR A 29 -33.23 18.49 -1.44
CA TYR A 29 -33.35 17.40 -2.39
C TYR A 29 -32.85 16.08 -1.81
N GLU A 30 -33.52 14.99 -2.16
CA GLU A 30 -33.14 13.64 -1.74
C GLU A 30 -31.87 13.12 -2.49
N PRO A 31 -30.94 12.42 -1.78
CA PRO A 31 -31.00 12.19 -0.33
C PRO A 31 -30.68 13.46 0.45
N THR A 32 -31.49 13.75 1.45
CA THR A 32 -31.25 14.90 2.35
C THR A 32 -30.02 14.67 3.22
N LEU A 33 -29.46 15.75 3.76
CA LEU A 33 -28.33 15.66 4.70
C LEU A 33 -28.68 14.79 5.94
N GLU A 34 -29.91 14.81 6.40
CA GLU A 34 -30.40 13.98 7.50
C GLU A 34 -30.39 12.49 7.11
N GLU A 35 -30.91 12.15 5.93
CA GLU A 35 -30.87 10.78 5.38
C GLU A 35 -29.43 10.29 5.24
N ILE A 36 -28.58 11.12 4.65
CA ILE A 36 -27.15 10.82 4.47
C ILE A 36 -26.48 10.49 5.80
N ASN A 37 -26.64 11.34 6.82
CA ASN A 37 -26.09 11.12 8.15
C ASN A 37 -26.66 9.87 8.81
N SER A 38 -27.94 9.58 8.60
CA SER A 38 -28.59 8.38 9.11
C SER A 38 -28.00 7.12 8.47
N VAL A 39 -27.77 7.09 7.15
CA VAL A 39 -27.11 5.98 6.44
C VAL A 39 -25.68 5.77 6.98
N TYR A 40 -24.90 6.85 7.12
CA TYR A 40 -23.56 6.76 7.70
C TYR A 40 -23.55 6.17 9.10
N ASN A 41 -24.50 6.58 9.95
CA ASN A 41 -24.61 6.05 11.32
C ASN A 41 -24.91 4.54 11.29
N HIS A 42 -25.77 4.06 10.40
CA HIS A 42 -26.03 2.64 10.25
C HIS A 42 -24.80 1.86 9.75
N ILE A 43 -24.06 2.41 8.80
CA ILE A 43 -22.81 1.81 8.31
C ILE A 43 -21.76 1.77 9.45
N LYS A 44 -21.58 2.85 10.20
CA LYS A 44 -20.64 2.89 11.35
C LYS A 44 -21.03 1.86 12.43
N ASN A 45 -22.32 1.70 12.72
CA ASN A 45 -22.78 0.68 13.65
C ASN A 45 -22.49 -0.74 13.15
N PHE A 46 -22.75 -1.02 11.88
CA PHE A 46 -22.41 -2.30 11.25
C PHE A 46 -20.92 -2.61 11.36
N ILE A 47 -20.05 -1.63 11.05
CA ILE A 47 -18.60 -1.75 11.13
C ILE A 47 -18.17 -2.05 12.59
N ARG A 48 -18.75 -1.36 13.56
CA ARG A 48 -18.46 -1.53 14.99
C ARG A 48 -18.87 -2.91 15.50
N GLU A 49 -20.10 -3.33 15.24
CA GLU A 49 -20.65 -4.62 15.66
C GLU A 49 -19.87 -5.79 15.08
N ARG A 50 -19.46 -5.68 13.82
CA ARG A 50 -18.68 -6.70 13.14
C ARG A 50 -17.17 -6.56 13.31
N LYS A 51 -16.72 -5.57 14.06
CA LYS A 51 -15.29 -5.28 14.33
C LYS A 51 -14.46 -5.16 13.05
N ARG A 52 -15.02 -4.53 12.01
CA ARG A 52 -14.32 -4.29 10.74
C ARG A 52 -13.26 -3.20 10.92
N ILE A 53 -12.29 -3.14 10.02
CA ILE A 53 -11.15 -2.21 10.11
C ILE A 53 -11.30 -1.15 9.03
N VAL A 54 -11.53 0.09 9.45
CA VAL A 54 -11.66 1.23 8.52
C VAL A 54 -10.29 1.64 8.00
N TYR A 55 -10.22 1.97 6.71
CA TYR A 55 -9.00 2.43 6.05
C TYR A 55 -9.28 3.64 5.14
N GLY A 56 -8.31 4.03 4.31
CA GLY A 56 -8.48 5.03 3.28
C GLY A 56 -8.69 6.44 3.80
N GLY A 57 -9.39 7.25 3.00
CA GLY A 57 -9.55 8.69 3.27
C GLY A 57 -10.26 8.99 4.58
N TYR A 58 -11.31 8.23 4.88
CA TYR A 58 -12.06 8.40 6.11
C TYR A 58 -11.19 8.16 7.36
N ALA A 59 -10.45 7.04 7.39
CA ALA A 59 -9.56 6.72 8.51
C ALA A 59 -8.44 7.77 8.68
N GLN A 60 -7.84 8.23 7.56
CA GLN A 60 -6.81 9.27 7.59
C GLN A 60 -7.34 10.56 8.24
N ASN A 61 -8.52 11.02 7.80
CA ASN A 61 -9.13 12.23 8.32
C ASN A 61 -9.48 12.08 9.81
N ALA A 62 -10.11 10.99 10.21
CA ALA A 62 -10.48 10.72 11.60
C ALA A 62 -9.25 10.70 12.52
N LEU A 63 -8.15 10.07 12.09
CA LEU A 63 -6.91 10.01 12.85
C LEU A 63 -6.20 11.38 12.92
N ILE A 64 -6.22 12.17 11.86
CA ILE A 64 -5.71 13.55 11.87
C ILE A 64 -6.53 14.41 12.83
N CYS A 65 -7.86 14.38 12.73
CA CYS A 65 -8.77 15.13 13.60
C CYS A 65 -8.67 14.73 15.09
N LYS A 66 -8.32 13.47 15.37
CA LYS A 66 -8.05 13.01 16.73
C LYS A 66 -6.86 13.73 17.37
N GLN A 67 -5.84 14.09 16.59
CA GLN A 67 -4.66 14.85 17.06
C GLN A 67 -4.90 16.36 16.99
N ASP A 68 -5.50 16.83 15.89
CA ASP A 68 -5.75 18.25 15.65
C ASP A 68 -6.98 18.41 14.73
N LYS A 69 -8.10 18.81 15.34
CA LYS A 69 -9.38 18.99 14.63
C LYS A 69 -9.27 19.99 13.45
N GLY A 70 -8.42 20.98 13.58
CA GLY A 70 -8.22 22.02 12.55
C GLY A 70 -7.49 21.55 11.30
N LYS A 71 -6.89 20.35 11.32
CA LYS A 71 -6.13 19.80 10.20
C LYS A 71 -6.91 18.76 9.39
N GLY A 72 -8.14 18.47 9.74
CA GLY A 72 -9.01 17.63 8.91
C GLY A 72 -9.14 18.18 7.49
N PHE A 73 -9.25 17.28 6.51
CA PHE A 73 -9.34 17.68 5.11
C PHE A 73 -10.73 17.45 4.49
N TYR A 74 -11.65 16.84 5.22
CA TYR A 74 -13.05 16.78 4.82
C TYR A 74 -13.82 17.93 5.44
N LYS A 75 -14.62 18.60 4.61
CA LYS A 75 -15.59 19.60 5.02
C LYS A 75 -16.88 18.93 5.50
N PRO A 76 -17.74 19.61 6.25
CA PRO A 76 -19.06 19.08 6.65
C PRO A 76 -19.96 18.67 5.46
N SER A 77 -19.77 19.30 4.30
CA SER A 77 -20.49 18.99 3.05
C SER A 77 -19.87 17.84 2.26
N ASP A 78 -18.67 17.37 2.62
CA ASP A 78 -18.00 16.28 1.91
C ASP A 78 -18.62 14.93 2.31
N LEU A 79 -19.20 14.25 1.33
CA LEU A 79 -19.68 12.89 1.47
C LEU A 79 -18.51 11.92 1.29
N ALA A 80 -17.75 11.71 2.36
CA ALA A 80 -16.60 10.81 2.33
C ALA A 80 -17.08 9.35 2.39
N ASP A 81 -16.75 8.55 1.36
CA ASP A 81 -16.99 7.11 1.40
C ASP A 81 -16.28 6.50 2.62
N ILE A 82 -16.99 5.67 3.38
CA ILE A 82 -16.35 4.88 4.43
C ILE A 82 -15.76 3.64 3.78
N GLU A 83 -14.44 3.50 3.87
CA GLU A 83 -13.72 2.36 3.34
C GLU A 83 -13.34 1.40 4.47
N PHE A 84 -13.71 0.11 4.38
CA PHE A 84 -13.30 -0.85 5.42
C PHE A 84 -12.85 -2.20 4.85
N TYR A 85 -11.95 -2.86 5.57
CA TYR A 85 -11.46 -4.20 5.30
C TYR A 85 -12.28 -5.27 6.03
N THR A 86 -12.45 -6.41 5.36
CA THR A 86 -13.12 -7.60 5.89
C THR A 86 -12.57 -8.88 5.23
N PRO A 87 -12.57 -10.02 5.93
CA PRO A 87 -12.28 -11.32 5.30
C PRO A 87 -13.43 -11.85 4.43
N ASP A 88 -14.65 -11.32 4.58
CA ASP A 88 -15.83 -11.72 3.80
C ASP A 88 -16.53 -10.50 3.18
N PRO A 89 -15.96 -9.89 2.12
CA PRO A 89 -16.52 -8.68 1.54
C PRO A 89 -17.88 -8.88 0.87
N ILE A 90 -18.15 -10.08 0.35
CA ILE A 90 -19.43 -10.37 -0.31
C ILE A 90 -20.52 -10.57 0.72
N GLY A 91 -20.26 -11.34 1.78
CA GLY A 91 -21.19 -11.51 2.88
C GLY A 91 -21.54 -10.19 3.54
N ASP A 92 -20.54 -9.37 3.84
CA ASP A 92 -20.75 -8.03 4.43
C ASP A 92 -21.51 -7.10 3.46
N THR A 93 -21.28 -7.18 2.15
CA THR A 93 -22.04 -6.41 1.15
C THR A 93 -23.52 -6.78 1.16
N VAL A 94 -23.83 -8.07 1.15
CA VAL A 94 -25.22 -8.58 1.19
C VAL A 94 -25.90 -8.17 2.50
N ASP A 95 -25.25 -8.45 3.63
CA ASP A 95 -25.83 -8.18 4.96
C ASP A 95 -26.06 -6.68 5.21
N LEU A 96 -25.13 -5.83 4.72
CA LEU A 96 -25.27 -4.36 4.83
C LEU A 96 -26.41 -3.84 3.94
N CYS A 97 -26.53 -4.34 2.71
CA CYS A 97 -27.66 -4.01 1.82
C CYS A 97 -29.01 -4.42 2.44
N ASP A 98 -29.11 -5.63 2.95
CA ASP A 98 -30.33 -6.15 3.59
C ASP A 98 -30.70 -5.36 4.86
N MET A 99 -29.69 -4.97 5.63
CA MET A 99 -29.88 -4.15 6.83
C MET A 99 -30.44 -2.77 6.47
N LEU A 100 -29.87 -2.12 5.45
CA LEU A 100 -30.33 -0.80 4.99
C LEU A 100 -31.76 -0.87 4.42
N GLU A 101 -32.11 -1.93 3.69
CA GLU A 101 -33.48 -2.12 3.20
C GLU A 101 -34.49 -2.28 4.35
N LYS A 102 -34.15 -3.09 5.38
CA LYS A 102 -34.99 -3.27 6.57
C LYS A 102 -35.22 -1.94 7.33
N LYS A 103 -34.30 -0.97 7.16
CA LYS A 103 -34.44 0.39 7.71
C LYS A 103 -35.30 1.31 6.84
N GLY A 104 -35.74 0.84 5.67
CA GLY A 104 -36.67 1.57 4.78
C GLY A 104 -35.99 2.42 3.70
N TYR A 105 -34.66 2.34 3.54
CA TYR A 105 -33.98 3.04 2.48
C TYR A 105 -34.31 2.45 1.11
N LYS A 106 -34.25 3.29 0.06
CA LYS A 106 -34.60 2.93 -1.32
C LYS A 106 -33.39 2.84 -2.22
N HIS A 107 -33.54 2.19 -3.37
CA HIS A 107 -32.51 2.07 -4.41
C HIS A 107 -31.14 1.59 -3.87
N ILE A 108 -31.19 0.54 -3.05
CA ILE A 108 -29.99 -0.05 -2.47
C ILE A 108 -29.38 -1.02 -3.49
N GLU A 109 -28.06 -0.88 -3.71
CA GLU A 109 -27.31 -1.74 -4.59
C GLU A 109 -25.89 -1.97 -4.01
N GLY A 110 -25.50 -3.25 -3.92
CA GLY A 110 -24.11 -3.64 -3.68
C GLY A 110 -23.51 -4.16 -4.98
N LYS A 111 -22.35 -3.64 -5.40
CA LYS A 111 -21.71 -4.09 -6.64
C LYS A 111 -20.19 -4.09 -6.57
N GLU A 112 -19.58 -4.97 -7.37
CA GLU A 112 -18.13 -5.02 -7.54
C GLU A 112 -17.59 -3.70 -8.10
N GLY A 113 -16.53 -3.19 -7.48
CA GLY A 113 -15.84 -1.96 -7.87
C GLY A 113 -14.89 -2.15 -9.06
N VAL A 114 -14.09 -1.11 -9.32
CA VAL A 114 -13.02 -1.14 -10.33
C VAL A 114 -11.80 -1.89 -9.83
N HIS A 115 -11.49 -1.73 -8.54
CA HIS A 115 -10.40 -2.48 -7.90
C HIS A 115 -10.85 -3.90 -7.59
N ASN A 116 -9.98 -4.86 -7.87
CA ASN A 116 -10.26 -6.25 -7.54
C ASN A 116 -10.60 -6.41 -6.06
N GLU A 117 -11.56 -7.29 -5.77
CA GLU A 117 -11.97 -7.64 -4.40
C GLU A 117 -12.49 -6.45 -3.58
N THR A 118 -12.97 -5.39 -4.25
CA THR A 118 -13.62 -4.24 -3.63
C THR A 118 -15.07 -4.15 -4.09
N TYR A 119 -15.98 -3.93 -3.14
CA TYR A 119 -17.43 -3.86 -3.36
C TYR A 119 -17.93 -2.51 -2.85
N LYS A 120 -18.89 -1.92 -3.58
CA LYS A 120 -19.45 -0.61 -3.29
C LYS A 120 -20.90 -0.71 -2.89
N ILE A 121 -21.29 0.06 -1.88
CA ILE A 121 -22.67 0.17 -1.42
C ILE A 121 -23.25 1.50 -1.86
N PHE A 122 -24.35 1.41 -2.60
CA PHE A 122 -25.13 2.55 -3.05
C PHE A 122 -26.49 2.59 -2.34
N VAL A 123 -26.91 3.78 -1.94
CA VAL A 123 -28.25 4.08 -1.45
C VAL A 123 -28.69 5.35 -2.17
N ASN A 124 -29.90 5.37 -2.74
CA ASN A 124 -30.39 6.49 -3.55
C ASN A 124 -29.35 7.00 -4.56
N PHE A 125 -28.68 6.06 -5.26
CA PHE A 125 -27.65 6.30 -6.28
C PHE A 125 -26.33 6.92 -5.79
N HIS A 126 -26.17 7.23 -4.50
CA HIS A 126 -24.93 7.70 -3.89
C HIS A 126 -24.09 6.54 -3.34
N ASN A 127 -22.76 6.59 -3.54
CA ASN A 127 -21.81 5.67 -2.95
C ASN A 127 -21.53 6.09 -1.50
N TYR A 128 -21.78 5.22 -0.54
CA TYR A 128 -21.53 5.48 0.88
C TYR A 128 -20.37 4.70 1.45
N CYS A 129 -20.08 3.53 0.86
CA CYS A 129 -19.14 2.62 1.47
C CYS A 129 -18.43 1.78 0.43
N ASP A 130 -17.13 1.59 0.64
CA ASP A 130 -16.29 0.65 -0.11
C ASP A 130 -15.85 -0.48 0.82
N ILE A 131 -16.16 -1.72 0.46
CA ILE A 131 -15.84 -2.93 1.23
C ILE A 131 -14.73 -3.68 0.51
N SER A 132 -13.56 -3.78 1.11
CA SER A 132 -12.40 -4.43 0.49
C SER A 132 -11.99 -5.68 1.24
N TYR A 133 -11.62 -6.69 0.47
CA TYR A 133 -11.10 -7.93 1.01
C TYR A 133 -9.73 -7.71 1.68
N MET A 134 -9.58 -8.29 2.87
CA MET A 134 -8.30 -8.47 3.53
C MET A 134 -8.21 -9.92 4.01
N PRO A 135 -7.18 -10.69 3.61
CA PRO A 135 -7.00 -12.07 4.07
C PRO A 135 -7.08 -12.20 5.57
N GLU A 136 -7.74 -13.23 6.08
CA GLU A 136 -8.06 -13.38 7.49
C GLU A 136 -6.81 -13.37 8.39
N ASN A 137 -5.73 -14.01 7.94
CA ASN A 137 -4.46 -14.03 8.68
C ASN A 137 -3.81 -12.64 8.83
N ILE A 138 -4.06 -11.72 7.88
CA ILE A 138 -3.63 -10.33 7.98
C ILE A 138 -4.64 -9.53 8.79
N PHE A 139 -5.93 -9.67 8.51
CA PHE A 139 -7.00 -8.96 9.20
C PHE A 139 -6.95 -9.10 10.72
N ASN A 140 -6.75 -10.33 11.20
CA ASN A 140 -6.68 -10.64 12.63
C ASN A 140 -5.45 -10.03 13.34
N ASN A 141 -4.41 -9.65 12.60
CA ASN A 141 -3.16 -9.12 13.14
C ASN A 141 -2.77 -7.76 12.56
N CYS A 142 -3.65 -7.14 11.77
CA CYS A 142 -3.42 -5.82 11.20
C CYS A 142 -3.22 -4.78 12.32
N PRO A 143 -2.18 -3.94 12.25
CA PRO A 143 -2.01 -2.87 13.22
C PRO A 143 -3.13 -1.85 13.07
N THR A 144 -3.78 -1.53 14.18
CA THR A 144 -4.94 -0.61 14.22
C THR A 144 -4.78 0.45 15.31
N MET A 145 -5.52 1.53 15.15
CA MET A 145 -5.74 2.58 16.15
C MET A 145 -7.25 2.86 16.26
N GLU A 146 -7.69 3.40 17.39
CA GLU A 146 -9.09 3.76 17.56
C GLU A 146 -9.31 5.25 17.30
N ALA A 147 -10.34 5.58 16.54
CA ALA A 147 -10.89 6.92 16.38
C ALA A 147 -12.39 6.82 16.09
N GLU A 148 -13.20 7.74 16.59
CA GLU A 148 -14.66 7.76 16.44
C GLU A 148 -15.34 6.42 16.82
N ASP A 149 -14.83 5.75 17.87
CA ASP A 149 -15.25 4.43 18.34
C ASP A 149 -15.17 3.31 17.28
N LEU A 150 -14.33 3.48 16.27
CA LEU A 150 -14.05 2.53 15.21
C LEU A 150 -12.57 2.15 15.19
N LYS A 151 -12.29 0.92 14.76
CA LYS A 151 -10.92 0.49 14.48
C LYS A 151 -10.46 1.05 13.14
N MET A 152 -9.45 1.90 13.16
CA MET A 152 -8.80 2.44 11.99
C MET A 152 -7.48 1.70 11.71
N THR A 153 -7.17 1.44 10.47
CA THR A 153 -5.85 0.94 10.08
C THR A 153 -4.76 1.91 10.56
N HIS A 154 -3.66 1.38 11.11
CA HIS A 154 -2.56 2.20 11.59
C HIS A 154 -1.96 3.07 10.48
N PRO A 155 -1.60 4.34 10.74
CA PRO A 155 -1.03 5.25 9.74
C PRO A 155 0.16 4.68 8.96
N HIS A 156 1.07 3.97 9.63
CA HIS A 156 2.24 3.37 8.97
C HIS A 156 1.87 2.21 8.03
N PHE A 157 0.77 1.50 8.29
CA PHE A 157 0.26 0.49 7.36
C PHE A 157 -0.35 1.16 6.11
N MET A 158 -1.17 2.20 6.30
CA MET A 158 -1.74 2.97 5.19
C MET A 158 -0.68 3.71 4.36
N LEU A 159 0.47 4.07 4.97
CA LEU A 159 1.56 4.75 4.27
C LEU A 159 2.14 3.91 3.11
N ILE A 160 1.99 2.59 3.15
CA ILE A 160 2.40 1.71 2.04
C ILE A 160 1.68 2.11 0.75
N ASP A 161 0.38 2.41 0.83
CA ASP A 161 -0.40 2.82 -0.34
C ASP A 161 0.06 4.17 -0.91
N ALA A 162 0.48 5.10 -0.07
CA ALA A 162 1.09 6.35 -0.53
C ALA A 162 2.38 6.08 -1.31
N TYR A 163 3.26 5.24 -0.79
CA TYR A 163 4.50 4.90 -1.49
C TYR A 163 4.28 4.07 -2.76
N ARG A 164 3.18 3.31 -2.86
CA ARG A 164 2.78 2.66 -4.12
C ARG A 164 2.45 3.71 -5.19
N VAL A 165 1.72 4.76 -4.83
CA VAL A 165 1.42 5.89 -5.73
C VAL A 165 2.71 6.64 -6.12
N TYR A 166 3.63 6.87 -5.18
CA TYR A 166 4.87 7.60 -5.43
C TYR A 166 5.88 6.82 -6.29
N ASN A 167 5.88 5.49 -6.19
CA ASN A 167 6.73 4.62 -7.01
C ASN A 167 6.15 4.32 -8.39
N ASP A 168 4.92 4.73 -8.67
CA ASP A 168 4.29 4.63 -9.98
C ASP A 168 3.59 5.94 -10.37
N PRO A 169 4.36 7.04 -10.54
CA PRO A 169 3.78 8.35 -10.83
C PRO A 169 3.13 8.43 -12.21
N MET A 170 3.50 7.56 -13.17
CA MET A 170 2.94 7.57 -14.52
C MET A 170 1.48 7.13 -14.54
N THR A 171 1.12 6.05 -13.85
CA THR A 171 -0.26 5.57 -13.79
C THR A 171 -1.07 6.18 -12.65
N SER A 172 -0.38 6.80 -11.69
CA SER A 172 -0.97 7.39 -10.47
C SER A 172 -0.94 8.93 -10.44
N TYR A 173 -0.60 9.61 -11.56
CA TYR A 173 -0.38 11.07 -11.60
C TYR A 173 -1.55 11.87 -11.02
N PHE A 174 -2.78 11.46 -11.28
CA PHE A 174 -3.99 12.14 -10.81
C PHE A 174 -4.21 12.02 -9.28
N ARG A 175 -3.50 11.11 -8.61
CA ARG A 175 -3.56 10.90 -7.16
C ARG A 175 -2.43 11.58 -6.39
N LEU A 176 -1.33 11.96 -7.05
CA LEU A 176 -0.10 12.44 -6.39
C LEU A 176 -0.36 13.59 -5.42
N LYS A 177 -0.99 14.67 -5.88
CA LYS A 177 -1.26 15.87 -5.05
C LYS A 177 -2.11 15.53 -3.83
N LYS A 178 -3.22 14.80 -4.03
CA LYS A 178 -4.14 14.39 -2.96
C LYS A 178 -3.43 13.48 -1.96
N THR A 179 -2.71 12.47 -2.45
CA THR A 179 -2.02 11.49 -1.61
C THR A 179 -0.92 12.16 -0.78
N PHE A 180 -0.07 12.99 -1.42
CA PHE A 180 1.01 13.68 -0.73
C PHE A 180 0.48 14.61 0.38
N GLY A 181 -0.52 15.44 0.09
CA GLY A 181 -1.09 16.36 1.08
C GLY A 181 -1.64 15.64 2.32
N ARG A 182 -2.43 14.58 2.11
CA ARG A 182 -3.03 13.80 3.19
C ARG A 182 -1.98 13.07 4.04
N PHE A 183 -1.07 12.32 3.39
CA PHE A 183 -0.06 11.54 4.12
C PHE A 183 1.02 12.40 4.78
N ASN A 184 1.38 13.55 4.20
CA ASN A 184 2.29 14.49 4.86
C ASN A 184 1.70 14.99 6.18
N THR A 185 0.40 15.34 6.20
CA THR A 185 -0.29 15.74 7.43
C THR A 185 -0.40 14.58 8.42
N LEU A 186 -0.81 13.40 7.95
CA LEU A 186 -0.95 12.20 8.77
C LEU A 186 0.38 11.81 9.44
N MET A 187 1.49 11.84 8.69
CA MET A 187 2.81 11.47 9.23
C MET A 187 3.39 12.51 10.19
N LYS A 188 3.00 13.79 10.09
CA LYS A 188 3.30 14.79 11.12
C LYS A 188 2.58 14.51 12.44
N CYS A 189 1.37 13.94 12.36
CA CYS A 189 0.61 13.52 13.54
C CYS A 189 1.13 12.19 14.14
N TYR A 190 1.65 11.30 13.29
CA TYR A 190 2.07 9.93 13.67
C TYR A 190 3.47 9.62 13.12
N PRO A 191 4.54 10.30 13.59
CA PRO A 191 5.89 10.07 13.11
C PRO A 191 6.42 8.69 13.51
N PHE A 192 7.44 8.20 12.80
CA PHE A 192 8.20 7.04 13.24
C PHE A 192 8.99 7.40 14.50
N ASN A 193 8.89 6.56 15.53
CA ASN A 193 9.60 6.80 16.80
C ASN A 193 11.08 6.46 16.68
N ASP A 194 11.93 7.34 17.20
CA ASP A 194 13.38 7.15 17.30
C ASP A 194 13.78 5.98 18.22
N ASN A 195 12.89 5.57 19.13
CA ASN A 195 13.10 4.45 20.07
C ASN A 195 13.23 3.07 19.39
N MET A 196 12.97 2.98 18.09
CA MET A 196 13.16 1.76 17.28
C MET A 196 14.64 1.55 16.88
N ILE A 197 15.59 2.28 17.44
CA ILE A 197 17.00 2.13 17.10
C ILE A 197 17.54 0.82 17.70
N TYR A 198 17.79 -0.15 16.85
CA TYR A 198 18.49 -1.35 17.22
C TYR A 198 19.99 -1.08 17.32
N ASN A 199 20.50 -0.96 18.55
CA ASN A 199 21.90 -0.56 18.84
C ASN A 199 22.92 -1.73 18.78
N LYS A 200 22.48 -2.95 18.47
CA LYS A 200 23.37 -4.14 18.46
C LYS A 200 23.95 -4.50 17.08
N PHE A 201 24.00 -3.56 16.16
CA PHE A 201 24.69 -3.78 14.90
C PHE A 201 26.21 -3.56 15.08
N SER A 202 26.94 -4.61 15.42
CA SER A 202 28.39 -4.52 15.42
C SER A 202 28.92 -4.67 14.00
N TYR A 203 29.63 -3.67 13.54
CA TYR A 203 30.28 -3.62 12.22
C TYR A 203 31.24 -4.81 12.00
N ASP A 204 31.82 -5.36 13.06
CA ASP A 204 32.79 -6.46 13.02
C ASP A 204 32.22 -7.82 12.56
N ARG A 205 30.91 -8.01 12.61
CA ARG A 205 30.26 -9.21 12.08
C ARG A 205 29.95 -9.14 10.57
N PHE A 206 30.20 -8.01 9.94
CA PHE A 206 29.98 -7.79 8.49
C PHE A 206 31.17 -8.16 7.62
N LYS A 207 31.94 -9.15 8.01
CA LYS A 207 32.79 -9.76 7.01
C LYS A 207 31.87 -10.36 5.94
N ASP A 208 31.83 -9.65 4.83
CA ASP A 208 31.13 -9.97 3.56
C ASP A 208 31.64 -11.30 2.96
N ASP A 209 32.18 -12.17 3.76
CA ASP A 209 32.97 -13.36 3.42
C ASP A 209 32.16 -14.65 3.34
N ASN A 210 30.84 -14.57 3.40
CA ASN A 210 30.05 -15.72 3.03
C ASN A 210 30.25 -15.98 1.52
N LYS A 211 30.91 -17.10 1.18
CA LYS A 211 31.20 -17.54 -0.20
C LYS A 211 29.95 -17.48 -1.10
N ILE A 212 28.79 -17.81 -0.52
CA ILE A 212 27.49 -17.80 -1.22
C ILE A 212 27.05 -16.38 -1.54
N ASN A 213 27.09 -15.46 -0.59
CA ASN A 213 26.70 -14.06 -0.82
C ASN A 213 27.60 -13.39 -1.84
N ARG A 214 28.90 -13.72 -1.84
CA ARG A 214 29.84 -13.25 -2.88
C ARG A 214 29.47 -13.83 -4.24
N TYR A 215 29.13 -15.11 -4.32
CA TYR A 215 28.68 -15.78 -5.52
C TYR A 215 27.38 -15.14 -6.07
N ILE A 216 26.39 -14.92 -5.20
CA ILE A 216 25.12 -14.27 -5.58
C ILE A 216 25.38 -12.91 -6.17
N ARG A 217 26.20 -12.07 -5.54
CA ARG A 217 26.54 -10.74 -6.05
C ARG A 217 27.22 -10.78 -7.41
N LYS A 218 28.16 -11.71 -7.61
CA LYS A 218 28.96 -11.78 -8.84
C LYS A 218 28.23 -12.47 -10.00
N HIS A 219 27.42 -13.50 -9.74
CA HIS A 219 26.90 -14.37 -10.79
C HIS A 219 25.37 -14.36 -10.92
N ILE A 220 24.64 -13.74 -9.97
CA ILE A 220 23.19 -13.64 -10.02
C ILE A 220 22.76 -12.19 -10.28
N ILE A 221 23.21 -11.23 -9.46
CA ILE A 221 22.72 -9.85 -9.57
C ILE A 221 23.56 -8.97 -10.50
N HIS A 222 24.84 -9.24 -10.66
CA HIS A 222 25.69 -8.50 -11.59
C HIS A 222 25.27 -8.74 -13.04
N ASN A 223 25.11 -7.68 -13.82
CA ASN A 223 24.64 -7.71 -15.23
C ASN A 223 23.27 -8.40 -15.42
N SER A 224 22.42 -8.42 -14.40
CA SER A 224 21.04 -8.90 -14.50
C SER A 224 20.06 -7.72 -14.47
N LYS A 225 18.79 -7.97 -14.84
CA LYS A 225 17.70 -7.00 -14.71
C LYS A 225 17.06 -7.03 -13.31
N LEU A 226 17.56 -7.85 -12.39
CA LEU A 226 17.05 -7.92 -11.03
C LEU A 226 17.29 -6.61 -10.27
N VAL A 227 16.25 -6.06 -9.68
CA VAL A 227 16.35 -4.82 -8.89
C VAL A 227 16.58 -5.18 -7.42
N VAL A 228 17.74 -4.79 -6.89
CA VAL A 228 18.14 -5.10 -5.50
C VAL A 228 17.43 -4.17 -4.52
N VAL A 229 16.84 -4.74 -3.47
CA VAL A 229 16.16 -4.06 -2.36
C VAL A 229 16.61 -4.59 -1.00
N GLY A 230 16.02 -4.12 0.09
CA GLY A 230 16.27 -4.60 1.46
C GLY A 230 17.68 -4.32 1.98
N HIS A 231 18.20 -5.22 2.81
CA HIS A 231 19.43 -5.01 3.59
C HIS A 231 20.66 -4.62 2.76
N TYR A 232 20.90 -5.33 1.65
CA TYR A 232 22.07 -5.02 0.82
C TYR A 232 21.93 -3.66 0.12
N ALA A 233 20.75 -3.34 -0.42
CA ALA A 233 20.48 -2.05 -1.03
C ALA A 233 20.56 -0.91 -0.01
N PHE A 234 20.02 -1.11 1.20
CA PHE A 234 20.14 -0.16 2.31
C PHE A 234 21.60 0.15 2.64
N ASN A 235 22.44 -0.89 2.79
CA ASN A 235 23.87 -0.69 3.08
C ASN A 235 24.61 0.03 1.94
N GLN A 236 24.21 -0.19 0.67
CA GLN A 236 24.77 0.56 -0.44
C GLN A 236 24.33 2.03 -0.42
N LEU A 237 23.07 2.30 -0.08
CA LEU A 237 22.57 3.66 0.09
C LEU A 237 23.30 4.39 1.22
N ALA A 238 23.48 3.73 2.39
CA ALA A 238 24.20 4.28 3.52
C ALA A 238 25.67 4.62 3.19
N LYS A 239 26.36 3.74 2.45
CA LYS A 239 27.74 4.01 1.96
C LYS A 239 27.78 5.21 1.03
N MET A 240 26.84 5.34 0.11
CA MET A 240 26.79 6.46 -0.84
C MET A 240 26.41 7.77 -0.16
N ALA A 241 25.55 7.72 0.85
CA ALA A 241 25.19 8.87 1.68
C ALA A 241 26.31 9.27 2.64
N LYS A 242 27.43 8.54 2.69
CA LYS A 242 28.50 8.71 3.66
C LYS A 242 27.98 8.70 5.12
N ALA A 243 26.96 7.86 5.36
CA ALA A 243 26.39 7.72 6.69
C ALA A 243 27.38 7.12 7.67
N PRO A 244 27.25 7.36 8.99
CA PRO A 244 28.09 6.76 10.00
C PRO A 244 28.11 5.23 9.88
N PRO A 245 29.26 4.55 10.14
CA PRO A 245 29.36 3.09 10.11
C PRO A 245 28.29 2.39 10.99
N THR A 246 27.88 3.02 12.09
CA THR A 246 26.83 2.56 12.99
C THR A 246 25.45 2.45 12.33
N TYR A 247 25.24 3.07 11.15
CA TYR A 247 24.01 2.93 10.37
C TYR A 247 23.96 1.66 9.55
N MET A 248 25.12 1.02 9.31
CA MET A 248 25.15 -0.24 8.56
C MET A 248 24.44 -1.36 9.34
N ILE A 249 23.79 -2.23 8.63
CA ILE A 249 23.05 -3.37 9.20
C ILE A 249 23.60 -4.69 8.68
N GLU A 250 23.32 -5.77 9.38
CA GLU A 250 23.63 -7.11 8.93
C GLU A 250 22.86 -7.44 7.64
N CYS A 251 23.55 -8.08 6.69
CA CYS A 251 22.96 -8.52 5.43
C CYS A 251 23.00 -10.04 5.34
N PRO A 252 22.12 -10.75 6.07
CA PRO A 252 22.14 -12.20 6.12
C PRO A 252 21.77 -12.84 4.78
N PHE A 253 20.98 -12.16 3.96
CA PHE A 253 20.55 -12.59 2.63
C PHE A 253 20.35 -11.40 1.70
N ILE A 254 20.34 -11.64 0.39
CA ILE A 254 20.10 -10.63 -0.63
C ILE A 254 18.66 -10.70 -1.07
N GLN A 255 18.03 -9.52 -1.27
CA GLN A 255 16.64 -9.38 -1.72
C GLN A 255 16.59 -8.67 -3.07
N VAL A 256 15.79 -9.20 -3.99
CA VAL A 256 15.62 -8.63 -5.32
C VAL A 256 14.16 -8.67 -5.78
N ILE A 257 13.84 -7.84 -6.77
CA ILE A 257 12.58 -7.86 -7.51
C ILE A 257 12.89 -8.31 -8.93
N SER A 258 12.05 -9.19 -9.47
CA SER A 258 12.14 -9.71 -10.85
C SER A 258 10.88 -9.31 -11.62
N ASP A 259 11.05 -8.90 -12.86
CA ASP A 259 9.98 -8.69 -13.86
C ASP A 259 9.67 -9.95 -14.68
N ASN A 260 10.51 -10.99 -14.54
CA ASN A 260 10.34 -12.31 -15.19
C ASN A 260 10.52 -13.45 -14.18
N PHE A 261 9.66 -13.47 -13.17
CA PHE A 261 9.81 -14.26 -11.94
C PHE A 261 10.08 -15.75 -12.18
N GLU A 262 9.31 -16.41 -13.05
CA GLU A 262 9.42 -17.89 -13.24
C GLU A 262 10.72 -18.28 -14.00
N GLU A 263 11.13 -17.50 -14.96
CA GLU A 263 12.37 -17.74 -15.71
C GLU A 263 13.61 -17.47 -14.84
N ASP A 264 13.58 -16.36 -14.10
CA ASP A 264 14.64 -16.02 -13.15
C ASP A 264 14.74 -17.07 -12.04
N LEU A 265 13.60 -17.55 -11.51
CA LEU A 265 13.57 -18.63 -10.52
C LEU A 265 14.28 -19.89 -11.04
N LYS A 266 13.96 -20.31 -12.27
CA LYS A 266 14.61 -21.47 -12.90
C LYS A 266 16.11 -21.25 -13.07
N THR A 267 16.50 -20.10 -13.58
CA THR A 267 17.91 -19.73 -13.84
C THR A 267 18.72 -19.67 -12.54
N ILE A 268 18.19 -18.99 -11.51
CA ILE A 268 18.86 -18.85 -10.21
C ILE A 268 18.95 -20.19 -9.50
N SER A 269 17.88 -21.00 -9.54
CA SER A 269 17.86 -22.33 -8.95
C SER A 269 18.96 -23.21 -9.54
N ASN A 270 19.10 -23.24 -10.87
CA ASN A 270 20.13 -24.00 -11.56
C ASN A 270 21.55 -23.53 -11.20
N LYS A 271 21.77 -22.21 -11.18
CA LYS A 271 23.08 -21.63 -10.80
C LYS A 271 23.46 -21.96 -9.36
N LEU A 272 22.52 -21.86 -8.41
CA LEU A 272 22.78 -22.12 -6.99
C LEU A 272 23.00 -23.61 -6.72
N LYS A 273 22.13 -24.50 -7.24
CA LYS A 273 22.25 -25.96 -7.08
C LYS A 273 23.47 -26.53 -7.77
N GLY A 274 23.88 -25.96 -8.92
CA GLY A 274 25.09 -26.40 -9.63
C GLY A 274 26.41 -26.03 -8.94
N ASN A 275 26.39 -25.05 -8.01
CA ASN A 275 27.61 -24.57 -7.34
C ASN A 275 27.67 -24.86 -5.84
N PHE A 276 26.54 -25.19 -5.22
CA PHE A 276 26.44 -25.43 -3.78
C PHE A 276 25.56 -26.63 -3.49
N LYS A 277 25.98 -27.46 -2.52
CA LYS A 277 25.16 -28.57 -2.00
C LYS A 277 24.10 -28.02 -1.02
N ASN A 278 23.08 -28.82 -0.74
CA ASN A 278 22.02 -28.51 0.23
C ASN A 278 21.28 -27.20 -0.04
N ILE A 279 21.07 -26.86 -1.32
CA ILE A 279 20.23 -25.73 -1.73
C ILE A 279 18.81 -26.23 -1.97
N TYR A 280 17.86 -25.57 -1.33
CA TYR A 280 16.42 -25.72 -1.62
C TYR A 280 15.74 -24.36 -1.58
N TYR A 281 14.51 -24.29 -2.07
CA TYR A 281 13.72 -23.08 -2.02
C TYR A 281 12.29 -23.35 -1.57
N LYS A 282 11.63 -22.29 -1.03
CA LYS A 282 10.21 -22.26 -0.69
C LYS A 282 9.56 -21.13 -1.46
N ARG A 283 8.36 -21.37 -1.97
CA ARG A 283 7.53 -20.35 -2.63
C ARG A 283 6.51 -19.82 -1.64
N TYR A 284 6.15 -18.57 -1.77
CA TYR A 284 5.16 -17.90 -0.93
C TYR A 284 4.10 -17.24 -1.80
N SER A 285 2.85 -17.28 -1.35
CA SER A 285 1.74 -16.53 -1.90
C SER A 285 1.99 -15.01 -1.78
N PRO A 286 1.27 -14.18 -2.58
CA PRO A 286 1.33 -12.73 -2.43
C PRO A 286 1.02 -12.29 -1.00
N PHE A 287 1.72 -11.26 -0.51
CA PHE A 287 1.40 -10.66 0.77
C PHE A 287 0.42 -9.51 0.57
N PHE A 288 -0.86 -9.78 0.83
CA PHE A 288 -1.96 -8.84 0.58
C PHE A 288 -1.84 -8.25 -0.84
N GLN A 289 -2.22 -7.00 -1.03
CA GLN A 289 -2.01 -6.27 -2.28
C GLN A 289 -0.63 -5.60 -2.38
N PHE A 290 0.28 -5.83 -1.41
CA PHE A 290 1.53 -5.08 -1.30
C PHE A 290 2.71 -5.75 -2.00
N LEU A 291 2.84 -7.06 -1.90
CA LEU A 291 3.89 -7.83 -2.56
C LEU A 291 3.29 -8.91 -3.45
N GLY A 292 3.88 -9.13 -4.61
CA GLY A 292 3.62 -10.29 -5.45
C GLY A 292 4.12 -11.59 -4.81
N LYS A 293 4.02 -12.70 -5.55
CA LYS A 293 4.63 -13.99 -5.15
C LYS A 293 6.09 -13.78 -4.79
N SER A 294 6.60 -14.64 -3.92
CA SER A 294 8.03 -14.61 -3.61
C SER A 294 8.61 -16.01 -3.47
N VAL A 295 9.92 -16.09 -3.59
CA VAL A 295 10.68 -17.32 -3.37
C VAL A 295 11.87 -17.02 -2.48
N GLU A 296 12.11 -17.92 -1.54
CA GLU A 296 13.25 -17.90 -0.62
C GLU A 296 14.14 -19.09 -0.87
N PHE A 297 15.43 -18.83 -1.08
CA PHE A 297 16.44 -19.85 -1.23
C PHE A 297 17.23 -20.05 0.08
N TYR A 298 17.41 -21.28 0.43
CA TYR A 298 18.09 -21.70 1.65
C TYR A 298 19.33 -22.54 1.34
N HIS A 299 20.36 -22.35 2.16
CA HIS A 299 21.55 -23.20 2.22
C HIS A 299 21.77 -23.67 3.66
N ASN A 300 21.77 -24.97 3.89
CA ASN A 300 21.84 -25.53 5.24
C ASN A 300 20.86 -24.88 6.22
N ASN A 301 19.59 -24.73 5.82
CA ASN A 301 18.50 -24.07 6.56
C ASN A 301 18.66 -22.56 6.80
N ASN A 302 19.73 -21.92 6.32
CA ASN A 302 19.91 -20.49 6.40
C ASN A 302 19.35 -19.82 5.12
N LEU A 303 18.52 -18.80 5.27
CA LEU A 303 18.04 -17.97 4.15
C LEU A 303 19.23 -17.21 3.55
N ILE A 304 19.45 -17.36 2.25
CA ILE A 304 20.56 -16.73 1.51
C ILE A 304 20.10 -15.73 0.44
N PHE A 305 18.91 -15.94 -0.11
CA PHE A 305 18.40 -15.11 -1.19
C PHE A 305 16.87 -15.12 -1.21
N ARG A 306 16.27 -13.94 -1.46
CA ARG A 306 14.83 -13.79 -1.63
C ARG A 306 14.53 -13.01 -2.89
N MET A 307 13.63 -13.52 -3.72
CA MET A 307 13.16 -12.86 -4.92
C MET A 307 11.66 -12.63 -4.85
N TYR A 308 11.25 -11.43 -5.20
CA TYR A 308 9.84 -11.01 -5.32
C TYR A 308 9.45 -10.87 -6.78
N ASP A 309 8.25 -11.30 -7.11
CA ASP A 309 7.60 -10.93 -8.37
C ASP A 309 7.21 -9.45 -8.33
N ASN A 310 7.50 -8.71 -9.38
CA ASN A 310 7.08 -7.32 -9.50
C ASN A 310 5.56 -7.17 -9.72
N ASN A 311 4.86 -8.29 -9.92
CA ASN A 311 3.42 -8.34 -10.15
C ASN A 311 2.99 -7.46 -11.35
N HIS A 312 3.75 -7.53 -12.44
CA HIS A 312 3.56 -6.74 -13.67
C HIS A 312 3.60 -5.22 -13.46
N ARG A 313 4.22 -4.74 -12.38
CA ARG A 313 4.37 -3.31 -12.10
C ARG A 313 5.71 -2.79 -12.59
N CYS A 314 5.75 -1.48 -12.80
CA CYS A 314 6.97 -0.75 -13.08
C CYS A 314 7.83 -0.68 -11.81
N THR A 315 9.02 -1.27 -11.82
CA THR A 315 9.95 -1.27 -10.70
C THR A 315 11.00 -0.18 -10.92
N VAL A 316 10.84 0.94 -10.22
CA VAL A 316 11.75 2.09 -10.32
C VAL A 316 13.13 1.77 -9.75
N TYR A 317 14.18 2.18 -10.44
CA TYR A 317 15.54 1.82 -10.10
C TYR A 317 16.55 2.97 -10.22
N ARG A 318 17.71 2.74 -9.63
CA ARG A 318 18.95 3.47 -9.86
C ARG A 318 20.03 2.48 -10.30
N TYR A 319 20.62 2.71 -11.44
CA TYR A 319 21.69 1.86 -11.94
C TYR A 319 23.06 2.27 -11.38
N SER A 320 23.85 1.28 -10.98
CA SER A 320 25.22 1.48 -10.53
C SER A 320 26.21 0.97 -11.58
N GLU A 321 26.85 1.87 -12.33
CA GLU A 321 27.87 1.55 -13.35
C GLU A 321 29.03 0.74 -12.75
N LYS A 322 29.54 1.15 -11.58
CA LYS A 322 30.63 0.46 -10.89
C LYS A 322 30.31 -0.99 -10.55
N LYS A 323 29.06 -1.28 -10.20
CA LYS A 323 28.60 -2.62 -9.79
C LYS A 323 27.86 -3.36 -10.89
N LYS A 324 27.53 -2.69 -11.98
CA LYS A 324 26.65 -3.18 -13.06
C LYS A 324 25.40 -3.85 -12.49
N THR A 325 24.70 -3.12 -11.60
CA THR A 325 23.60 -3.65 -10.81
C THR A 325 22.51 -2.58 -10.66
N TYR A 326 21.26 -2.99 -10.79
CA TYR A 326 20.09 -2.17 -10.52
C TYR A 326 19.75 -2.21 -9.02
N PHE A 327 19.65 -1.07 -8.40
CA PHE A 327 19.17 -0.90 -7.02
C PHE A 327 17.84 -0.16 -7.03
N GLY A 328 16.91 -0.54 -6.19
CA GLY A 328 15.71 0.24 -6.00
C GLY A 328 16.03 1.71 -5.66
N THR A 329 15.22 2.65 -6.14
CA THR A 329 15.31 4.04 -5.72
C THR A 329 15.13 4.17 -4.20
N TYR A 330 15.42 5.34 -3.64
CA TYR A 330 15.16 5.60 -2.21
C TYR A 330 13.70 5.27 -1.84
N MET A 331 12.73 5.76 -2.62
CA MET A 331 11.31 5.56 -2.37
C MET A 331 10.91 4.08 -2.46
N LEU A 332 11.43 3.35 -3.44
CA LEU A 332 11.16 1.92 -3.59
C LEU A 332 11.74 1.12 -2.42
N GLN A 333 12.97 1.42 -2.01
CA GLN A 333 13.60 0.77 -0.85
C GLN A 333 12.82 1.09 0.44
N PHE A 334 12.38 2.34 0.61
CA PHE A 334 11.58 2.74 1.76
C PHE A 334 10.26 1.96 1.79
N MET A 335 9.55 1.88 0.66
CA MET A 335 8.32 1.11 0.54
C MET A 335 8.53 -0.36 0.91
N TYR A 336 9.54 -1.01 0.36
CA TYR A 336 9.81 -2.43 0.66
C TYR A 336 10.17 -2.66 2.13
N ASN A 337 10.96 -1.78 2.74
CA ASN A 337 11.26 -1.87 4.16
C ASN A 337 10.01 -1.62 5.02
N LEU A 338 9.13 -0.71 4.61
CA LEU A 338 7.86 -0.44 5.29
C LEU A 338 6.91 -1.64 5.20
N ILE A 339 6.86 -2.31 4.04
CA ILE A 339 6.09 -3.55 3.89
C ILE A 339 6.67 -4.65 4.80
N GLN A 340 8.00 -4.84 4.83
CA GLN A 340 8.63 -5.83 5.70
C GLN A 340 8.42 -5.53 7.19
N TYR A 341 8.42 -4.26 7.57
CA TYR A 341 8.09 -3.81 8.93
C TYR A 341 6.66 -4.22 9.32
N ASN A 342 5.68 -3.91 8.47
CA ASN A 342 4.29 -4.26 8.73
C ASN A 342 4.03 -5.77 8.65
N MET A 343 4.70 -6.48 7.73
CA MET A 343 4.67 -7.96 7.68
C MET A 343 5.21 -8.57 8.97
N ALA A 344 6.26 -8.00 9.54
CA ALA A 344 6.81 -8.44 10.81
C ALA A 344 5.83 -8.21 11.98
N ILE A 345 5.07 -7.11 11.97
CA ILE A 345 4.00 -6.85 12.96
C ILE A 345 2.91 -7.92 12.83
N VAL A 346 2.39 -8.14 11.61
CA VAL A 346 1.36 -9.15 11.35
C VAL A 346 1.81 -10.55 11.79
N ARG A 347 3.08 -10.89 11.58
CA ARG A 347 3.69 -12.17 11.99
C ARG A 347 4.20 -12.19 13.43
N LYS A 348 4.03 -11.12 14.20
CA LYS A 348 4.48 -10.96 15.59
C LYS A 348 6.00 -11.23 15.78
N ASN A 349 6.80 -10.85 14.76
CA ASN A 349 8.25 -11.04 14.77
C ASN A 349 8.95 -9.77 15.29
N ASN A 350 9.15 -9.70 16.61
CA ASN A 350 9.73 -8.52 17.27
C ASN A 350 11.13 -8.18 16.78
N PHE A 351 11.95 -9.17 16.44
CA PHE A 351 13.30 -8.92 15.91
C PHE A 351 13.22 -8.15 14.57
N ASN A 352 12.42 -8.62 13.63
CA ASN A 352 12.26 -7.96 12.34
C ASN A 352 11.56 -6.60 12.46
N ILE A 353 10.63 -6.41 13.40
CA ILE A 353 10.04 -5.10 13.70
C ILE A 353 11.13 -4.11 14.06
N MET A 354 12.06 -4.47 14.97
CA MET A 354 13.18 -3.61 15.36
C MET A 354 14.13 -3.32 14.20
N VAL A 355 14.49 -4.35 13.40
CA VAL A 355 15.41 -4.21 12.28
C VAL A 355 14.83 -3.25 11.22
N TYR A 356 13.64 -3.54 10.72
CA TYR A 356 13.03 -2.72 9.65
C TYR A 356 12.61 -1.33 10.15
N GLY A 357 12.13 -1.20 11.38
CA GLY A 357 11.85 0.09 11.99
C GLY A 357 13.10 0.97 12.09
N SER A 358 14.22 0.37 12.52
CA SER A 358 15.53 1.05 12.53
C SER A 358 16.00 1.45 11.13
N MET A 359 15.81 0.58 10.12
CA MET A 359 16.14 0.91 8.73
C MET A 359 15.35 2.13 8.24
N LEU A 360 14.03 2.16 8.46
CA LEU A 360 13.16 3.26 8.05
C LEU A 360 13.59 4.60 8.68
N THR A 361 13.80 4.62 10.00
CA THR A 361 14.25 5.81 10.71
C THR A 361 15.62 6.28 10.21
N ARG A 362 16.58 5.36 10.02
CA ARG A 362 17.91 5.68 9.48
C ARG A 362 17.84 6.18 8.04
N MET A 363 16.96 5.62 7.19
CA MET A 363 16.77 6.11 5.82
C MET A 363 16.34 7.57 5.78
N MET A 364 15.39 7.98 6.63
CA MET A 364 14.95 9.37 6.72
C MET A 364 16.08 10.27 7.19
N LYS A 365 16.77 9.91 8.28
CA LYS A 365 17.89 10.69 8.81
C LYS A 365 19.06 10.82 7.82
N MET A 366 19.39 9.75 7.09
CA MET A 366 20.42 9.79 6.05
C MET A 366 20.05 10.73 4.91
N ARG A 367 18.80 10.67 4.45
CA ARG A 367 18.30 11.55 3.40
C ARG A 367 18.41 13.01 3.82
N ASP A 368 17.82 13.34 4.96
CA ASP A 368 17.76 14.72 5.42
C ASP A 368 19.17 15.31 5.61
N LYS A 369 20.05 14.58 6.31
CA LYS A 369 21.45 15.01 6.49
C LYS A 369 22.21 15.14 5.17
N TYR A 370 22.00 14.23 4.21
CA TYR A 370 22.68 14.31 2.92
C TYR A 370 22.22 15.52 2.12
N LEU A 371 20.90 15.74 2.04
CA LEU A 371 20.32 16.87 1.31
C LEU A 371 20.80 18.22 1.92
N GLU A 372 20.80 18.35 3.23
CA GLU A 372 21.33 19.52 3.92
C GLU A 372 22.83 19.72 3.63
N THR A 373 23.65 18.66 3.77
CA THR A 373 25.11 18.74 3.58
C THR A 373 25.50 19.18 2.18
N TYR A 374 24.77 18.74 1.17
CA TYR A 374 25.08 19.04 -0.23
C TYR A 374 24.20 20.13 -0.84
N ASN A 375 23.39 20.82 -0.03
CA ASN A 375 22.43 21.84 -0.45
C ASN A 375 21.56 21.37 -1.64
N MET A 376 21.00 20.17 -1.50
CA MET A 376 20.15 19.52 -2.50
C MET A 376 18.72 19.35 -1.99
N THR A 377 17.81 19.14 -2.91
CA THR A 377 16.41 18.81 -2.64
C THR A 377 16.08 17.36 -3.11
N VAL A 378 14.93 16.85 -2.74
CA VAL A 378 14.43 15.53 -3.21
C VAL A 378 14.11 15.52 -4.73
N MET A 379 14.08 16.68 -5.38
CA MET A 379 13.85 16.80 -6.82
C MET A 379 15.14 16.78 -7.64
N ASP A 380 16.29 16.96 -7.00
CA ASP A 380 17.59 16.98 -7.67
C ASP A 380 18.06 15.56 -8.00
N LYS A 381 18.71 15.42 -9.16
CA LYS A 381 19.31 14.13 -9.56
C LYS A 381 20.31 13.66 -8.52
N GLY A 382 20.08 12.51 -7.92
CA GLY A 382 20.92 11.99 -6.87
C GLY A 382 20.42 10.70 -6.25
N ILE A 383 21.06 10.29 -5.17
CA ILE A 383 20.72 9.03 -4.47
C ILE A 383 19.40 9.11 -3.70
N PHE A 384 18.93 10.33 -3.43
CA PHE A 384 17.67 10.60 -2.74
C PHE A 384 16.63 11.30 -3.63
N GLN A 385 16.85 11.30 -4.95
CA GLN A 385 15.83 11.79 -5.87
C GLN A 385 14.54 10.97 -5.72
N GLU A 386 13.43 11.68 -5.60
CA GLU A 386 12.08 11.12 -5.53
C GLU A 386 11.32 11.31 -6.86
N PHE A 387 10.23 10.58 -7.05
CA PHE A 387 9.37 10.65 -8.25
C PHE A 387 10.11 10.40 -9.57
N THR A 388 10.87 9.31 -9.64
CA THR A 388 11.57 8.91 -10.87
C THR A 388 10.65 8.10 -11.79
N PHE A 389 10.91 8.14 -13.10
CA PHE A 389 10.10 7.48 -14.12
C PHE A 389 10.78 6.27 -14.77
N ASP A 390 12.10 6.14 -14.60
CA ASP A 390 12.84 5.00 -15.15
C ASP A 390 12.55 3.73 -14.37
N CYS A 391 12.06 2.69 -15.05
CA CYS A 391 11.69 1.45 -14.40
C CYS A 391 11.95 0.19 -15.25
N ILE A 392 12.00 -0.95 -14.58
CA ILE A 392 11.99 -2.28 -15.18
C ILE A 392 10.57 -2.85 -15.04
N GLY A 393 10.05 -3.45 -16.12
CA GLY A 393 8.68 -3.91 -16.24
C GLY A 393 7.79 -2.90 -16.97
N LYS A 394 6.49 -3.10 -16.90
CA LYS A 394 5.50 -2.25 -17.58
C LYS A 394 4.57 -1.61 -16.53
N PRO A 395 4.23 -0.32 -16.68
CA PRO A 395 3.21 0.28 -15.84
C PRO A 395 1.85 -0.38 -16.10
N VAL A 396 1.07 -0.57 -15.03
CA VAL A 396 -0.26 -1.18 -15.07
C VAL A 396 -1.32 -0.08 -15.05
N ASP A 397 -2.08 0.02 -16.13
CA ASP A 397 -3.29 0.84 -16.16
C ASP A 397 -4.47 0.05 -15.59
N ILE A 398 -4.76 0.26 -14.32
CA ILE A 398 -5.80 -0.46 -13.57
C ILE A 398 -7.19 -0.29 -14.22
N LEU A 399 -7.49 0.88 -14.77
CA LEU A 399 -8.78 1.12 -15.43
C LEU A 399 -8.88 0.29 -16.71
N ARG A 400 -7.84 0.31 -17.54
CA ARG A 400 -7.78 -0.48 -18.76
C ARG A 400 -7.88 -1.98 -18.47
N GLU A 401 -7.16 -2.47 -17.48
CA GLU A 401 -7.23 -3.88 -17.07
C GLU A 401 -8.61 -4.27 -16.57
N SER A 402 -9.25 -3.44 -15.77
CA SER A 402 -10.63 -3.68 -15.31
C SER A 402 -11.63 -3.72 -16.48
N PHE A 403 -11.45 -2.89 -17.51
CA PHE A 403 -12.26 -2.95 -18.72
C PHE A 403 -12.02 -4.25 -19.50
N LEU A 404 -10.76 -4.62 -19.71
CA LEU A 404 -10.39 -5.86 -20.41
C LEU A 404 -10.91 -7.10 -19.68
N ASP A 405 -10.80 -7.14 -18.35
CA ASP A 405 -11.37 -8.20 -17.52
C ASP A 405 -12.90 -8.26 -17.67
N THR A 406 -13.57 -7.12 -17.70
CA THR A 406 -15.03 -7.06 -17.90
C THR A 406 -15.43 -7.64 -19.26
N ILE A 407 -14.69 -7.32 -20.33
CA ILE A 407 -14.94 -7.87 -21.67
C ILE A 407 -14.74 -9.38 -21.64
N LYS A 408 -13.61 -9.86 -21.12
CA LYS A 408 -13.29 -11.28 -21.03
C LYS A 408 -14.31 -12.08 -20.21
N ARG A 409 -14.80 -11.52 -19.11
CA ARG A 409 -15.87 -12.15 -18.31
C ARG A 409 -17.17 -12.26 -19.11
N ARG A 410 -17.57 -11.22 -19.85
CA ARG A 410 -18.76 -11.26 -20.74
C ARG A 410 -18.66 -12.32 -21.82
N GLU A 411 -17.50 -12.45 -22.46
CA GLU A 411 -17.24 -13.51 -23.45
C GLU A 411 -17.35 -14.91 -22.85
N GLN A 412 -17.07 -15.07 -21.56
CA GLN A 412 -17.24 -16.32 -20.79
C GLN A 412 -18.63 -16.49 -20.19
N GLY A 413 -19.61 -15.61 -20.49
CA GLY A 413 -20.93 -15.62 -19.89
C GLY A 413 -20.95 -15.28 -18.39
N LYS A 414 -19.88 -14.68 -17.87
CA LYS A 414 -19.75 -14.26 -16.47
C LYS A 414 -20.04 -12.77 -16.35
N HIS A 415 -20.69 -12.39 -15.26
CA HIS A 415 -20.99 -10.99 -14.94
C HIS A 415 -20.31 -10.56 -13.65
N LYS A 416 -20.07 -9.25 -13.51
CA LYS A 416 -19.64 -8.68 -12.22
C LYS A 416 -20.74 -8.90 -11.18
N PHE A 417 -20.31 -9.07 -9.93
CA PHE A 417 -21.24 -9.19 -8.81
C PHE A 417 -22.08 -7.92 -8.65
N ILE A 418 -23.41 -8.12 -8.61
CA ILE A 418 -24.40 -7.09 -8.27
C ILE A 418 -25.42 -7.71 -7.34
N TYR A 419 -25.74 -7.04 -6.26
CA TYR A 419 -26.75 -7.46 -5.30
C TYR A 419 -27.78 -6.34 -5.06
N LYS A 420 -29.06 -6.72 -5.09
CA LYS A 420 -30.20 -5.84 -4.74
C LYS A 420 -31.10 -6.61 -3.79
N PRO A 421 -31.48 -6.08 -2.62
CA PRO A 421 -32.25 -6.82 -1.63
C PRO A 421 -33.57 -7.40 -2.15
N LYS A 422 -34.31 -6.66 -2.95
CA LYS A 422 -35.64 -7.04 -3.53
C LYS A 422 -35.55 -7.62 -4.94
N GLY A 423 -34.67 -8.51 -5.24
CA GLY A 423 -34.62 -9.00 -6.63
C GLY A 423 -33.89 -10.31 -6.83
N GLN A 424 -33.37 -10.84 -5.76
CA GLN A 424 -32.69 -12.14 -5.81
C GLN A 424 -33.29 -13.10 -4.80
N PRO A 425 -34.25 -13.93 -5.21
CA PRO A 425 -34.67 -15.07 -4.40
C PRO A 425 -33.50 -16.06 -4.40
N GLY A 426 -32.88 -16.27 -3.27
CA GLY A 426 -32.03 -17.41 -3.14
C GLY A 426 -30.62 -17.18 -2.65
N LYS A 427 -29.89 -18.22 -2.63
CA LYS A 427 -28.60 -18.42 -1.94
C LYS A 427 -27.62 -17.26 -2.13
N LYS A 428 -27.11 -16.75 -1.00
CA LYS A 428 -25.95 -15.85 -0.99
C LYS A 428 -24.84 -16.49 -1.82
N PRO A 429 -24.23 -15.78 -2.79
CA PRO A 429 -23.11 -16.32 -3.54
C PRO A 429 -21.95 -16.62 -2.57
N VAL A 430 -21.44 -17.85 -2.64
CA VAL A 430 -20.31 -18.28 -1.83
C VAL A 430 -19.05 -18.13 -2.68
N PHE A 431 -18.18 -17.21 -2.32
CA PHE A 431 -16.85 -17.09 -2.89
C PHE A 431 -15.82 -17.55 -1.86
N LYS A 432 -14.86 -18.33 -2.32
CA LYS A 432 -13.71 -18.71 -1.49
C LYS A 432 -12.58 -17.74 -1.77
N PHE A 433 -12.20 -17.01 -0.75
CA PHE A 433 -11.01 -16.16 -0.75
C PHE A 433 -9.82 -16.96 -0.21
N ASP A 434 -8.63 -16.68 -0.75
CA ASP A 434 -7.40 -17.24 -0.22
C ASP A 434 -6.99 -16.47 1.05
N ASN A 435 -7.21 -17.08 2.20
CA ASN A 435 -6.92 -16.48 3.51
C ASN A 435 -5.47 -16.69 3.99
N THR A 436 -4.58 -17.22 3.13
CA THR A 436 -3.20 -17.59 3.46
C THR A 436 -2.16 -16.64 2.87
N SER A 437 -2.48 -15.37 2.81
CA SER A 437 -1.63 -14.34 2.23
C SER A 437 -0.24 -14.28 2.85
N GLY A 438 0.80 -14.37 2.02
CA GLY A 438 2.20 -14.37 2.46
C GLY A 438 2.68 -15.69 3.08
N GLU A 439 1.89 -16.76 3.02
CA GLU A 439 2.25 -18.09 3.52
C GLU A 439 2.93 -18.96 2.46
N VAL A 440 3.57 -20.04 2.91
CA VAL A 440 4.24 -20.99 2.02
C VAL A 440 3.22 -21.67 1.13
N LEU A 441 3.46 -21.64 -0.17
CA LEU A 441 2.69 -22.43 -1.12
C LEU A 441 3.09 -23.90 -0.99
N SER A 442 2.10 -24.77 -0.78
CA SER A 442 2.27 -26.22 -0.67
C SER A 442 2.73 -26.85 -2.00
#